data_58db1fe7b67b3f8629497fd929533b26
#
_entry.id   58db1fe7b67b3f8629497fd929533b26
#
_cell.length_a   1.000
_cell.length_b   1.000
_cell.length_c   1.000
_cell.angle_alpha   90.00
_cell.angle_beta   90.00
_cell.angle_gamma   90.00
#
_symmetry.space_group_name_H-M   'P 1'
#
loop_
_entity.id
_entity.type
_entity.pdbx_description
1 polymer ?
#
loop_
_entity_poly.entity_id
_entity_poly.type
_entity_poly.pdbx_seq_one_letter_code
_entity_poly.pdbx_strand_id
1 'polypeptide(L)'
;LLTCGYHHDHARWLRACATWQASDVAIANPATVLAWNSDKRYLSELAAHGVAIPATTFTDALSQEAVERVFAETSADELIVKPAVSGGAWRTRRLRRGDAVEEAPGTTMLIQPYLPTIETEGETSLLYFGGRLSHAVNKRPVAGEFRIQEEFGGQYALVPEPPAGTAALAERVLAAVGEPLLYARIDMLPD
;
A
#
# COMPACT_ATOMS: atom_id res chain seq x y z
N LEU A 1 9.69 0.46 14.14
CA LEU A 1 8.63 1.05 14.91
C LEU A 1 7.32 0.38 14.59
N LEU A 2 6.66 -0.01 15.61
CA LEU A 2 5.44 -0.78 15.60
C LEU A 2 4.29 0.00 15.03
N THR A 3 4.09 -0.14 13.77
CA THR A 3 2.93 0.40 13.08
C THR A 3 1.78 -0.60 13.04
N CYS A 4 2.00 -1.80 13.57
CA CYS A 4 0.96 -2.80 13.69
C CYS A 4 -0.16 -2.29 14.58
N GLY A 5 -1.37 -2.23 14.05
CA GLY A 5 -2.57 -1.92 14.81
C GLY A 5 -3.04 -0.46 14.77
N TYR A 6 -2.36 0.48 14.11
CA TYR A 6 -2.84 1.87 14.00
C TYR A 6 -4.23 1.96 13.36
N HIS A 7 -4.58 1.01 12.53
CA HIS A 7 -5.88 0.95 11.85
C HIS A 7 -7.04 0.58 12.78
N HIS A 8 -6.76 0.05 13.98
CA HIS A 8 -7.81 -0.23 14.97
C HIS A 8 -8.27 1.04 15.70
N ASP A 9 -7.41 2.08 15.81
CA ASP A 9 -7.74 3.39 16.35
C ASP A 9 -6.92 4.46 15.62
N HIS A 10 -7.31 4.73 14.38
CA HIS A 10 -6.62 5.69 13.52
C HIS A 10 -6.66 7.11 14.09
N ALA A 11 -7.76 7.48 14.75
CA ALA A 11 -7.86 8.79 15.39
C ALA A 11 -6.83 8.95 16.51
N ARG A 12 -6.58 7.90 17.30
CA ARG A 12 -5.52 7.91 18.34
C ARG A 12 -4.14 7.99 17.70
N TRP A 13 -3.92 7.28 16.59
CA TRP A 13 -2.66 7.35 15.85
C TRP A 13 -2.38 8.76 15.36
N LEU A 14 -3.35 9.44 14.74
CA LEU A 14 -3.20 10.80 14.25
C LEU A 14 -2.95 11.80 15.39
N ARG A 15 -3.62 11.62 16.55
CA ARG A 15 -3.32 12.44 17.75
C ARG A 15 -1.89 12.22 18.24
N ALA A 16 -1.40 10.99 18.23
CA ALA A 16 -0.01 10.69 18.60
C ALA A 16 0.98 11.38 17.64
N CYS A 17 0.76 11.31 16.34
CA CYS A 17 1.58 12.00 15.34
C CYS A 17 1.58 13.52 15.57
N ALA A 18 0.42 14.12 15.82
CA ALA A 18 0.33 15.54 16.11
C ALA A 18 1.06 15.92 17.40
N THR A 19 0.98 15.09 18.44
CA THR A 19 1.70 15.29 19.69
C THR A 19 3.22 15.24 19.49
N TRP A 20 3.70 14.26 18.73
CA TRP A 20 5.13 14.15 18.40
C TRP A 20 5.63 15.34 17.60
N GLN A 21 4.85 15.79 16.64
CA GLN A 21 5.21 16.97 15.84
C GLN A 21 5.28 18.25 16.67
N ALA A 22 4.42 18.38 17.68
CA ALA A 22 4.38 19.54 18.59
C ALA A 22 5.38 19.45 19.76
N SER A 23 6.12 18.34 19.88
CA SER A 23 7.06 18.10 20.98
C SER A 23 8.51 18.17 20.49
N ASP A 24 9.44 18.33 21.45
CA ASP A 24 10.89 18.29 21.19
C ASP A 24 11.42 16.86 21.04
N VAL A 25 10.55 15.85 20.95
CA VAL A 25 10.95 14.45 20.77
C VAL A 25 11.45 14.26 19.35
N ALA A 26 12.71 13.89 19.19
CA ALA A 26 13.28 13.53 17.92
C ALA A 26 12.70 12.19 17.44
N ILE A 27 11.96 12.23 16.35
CA ILE A 27 11.49 11.03 15.61
C ILE A 27 12.18 10.96 14.27
N ALA A 28 12.55 9.75 13.87
CA ALA A 28 13.40 9.54 12.71
C ALA A 28 12.73 9.88 11.38
N ASN A 29 11.44 9.58 11.24
CA ASN A 29 10.63 10.05 10.11
C ASN A 29 9.66 11.13 10.61
N PRO A 30 9.41 12.19 9.82
CA PRO A 30 8.49 13.26 10.23
C PRO A 30 7.11 12.73 10.62
N ALA A 31 6.54 13.26 11.70
CA ALA A 31 5.20 12.85 12.16
C ALA A 31 4.11 13.10 11.10
N THR A 32 4.28 14.15 10.30
CA THR A 32 3.45 14.46 9.13
C THR A 32 3.44 13.31 8.13
N VAL A 33 4.61 12.76 7.80
CA VAL A 33 4.74 11.62 6.88
C VAL A 33 4.15 10.35 7.50
N LEU A 34 4.34 10.11 8.80
CA LEU A 34 3.75 8.97 9.49
C LEU A 34 2.21 9.04 9.49
N ALA A 35 1.64 10.22 9.69
CA ALA A 35 0.20 10.43 9.61
C ALA A 35 -0.31 10.21 8.18
N TRP A 36 0.32 10.86 7.19
CA TRP A 36 -0.01 10.77 5.78
C TRP A 36 0.04 9.32 5.25
N ASN A 37 1.12 8.61 5.51
CA ASN A 37 1.32 7.23 5.04
C ASN A 37 0.38 6.21 5.71
N SER A 38 -0.32 6.59 6.79
CA SER A 38 -1.28 5.71 7.46
C SER A 38 -2.61 5.56 6.70
N ASP A 39 -2.88 6.42 5.71
CA ASP A 39 -4.08 6.39 4.87
C ASP A 39 -3.68 6.24 3.39
N LYS A 40 -4.12 5.17 2.74
CA LYS A 40 -3.76 4.86 1.35
C LYS A 40 -4.24 5.86 0.31
N ARG A 41 -5.01 6.87 0.70
CA ARG A 41 -5.35 8.00 -0.18
C ARG A 41 -4.10 8.74 -0.66
N TYR A 42 -2.96 8.58 0.02
CA TYR A 42 -1.65 9.06 -0.46
C TYR A 42 -1.32 8.58 -1.89
N LEU A 43 -1.88 7.44 -2.33
CA LEU A 43 -1.68 6.96 -3.70
C LEU A 43 -2.18 7.97 -4.74
N SER A 44 -3.31 8.65 -4.49
CA SER A 44 -3.82 9.69 -5.40
C SER A 44 -2.86 10.88 -5.48
N GLU A 45 -2.22 11.23 -4.38
CA GLU A 45 -1.22 12.32 -4.35
C GLU A 45 0.04 11.92 -5.11
N LEU A 46 0.52 10.68 -4.93
CA LEU A 46 1.64 10.14 -5.70
C LEU A 46 1.34 10.13 -7.20
N ALA A 47 0.13 9.71 -7.59
CA ALA A 47 -0.32 9.74 -8.99
C ALA A 47 -0.32 11.16 -9.56
N ALA A 48 -0.78 12.15 -8.78
CA ALA A 48 -0.77 13.57 -9.19
C ALA A 48 0.67 14.10 -9.40
N HIS A 49 1.67 13.49 -8.76
CA HIS A 49 3.10 13.76 -8.99
C HIS A 49 3.72 12.89 -10.10
N GLY A 50 2.90 12.20 -10.90
CA GLY A 50 3.36 11.37 -12.01
C GLY A 50 4.00 10.04 -11.60
N VAL A 51 3.79 9.59 -10.37
CA VAL A 51 4.20 8.25 -9.93
C VAL A 51 3.21 7.23 -10.47
N ALA A 52 3.69 6.18 -11.12
CA ALA A 52 2.85 5.06 -11.54
C ALA A 52 2.32 4.33 -10.31
N ILE A 53 1.00 4.19 -10.23
CA ILE A 53 0.29 3.42 -9.20
C ILE A 53 -0.70 2.47 -9.87
N PRO A 54 -1.11 1.37 -9.23
CA PRO A 54 -2.23 0.58 -9.70
C PRO A 54 -3.49 1.45 -9.84
N ALA A 55 -4.30 1.22 -10.87
CA ALA A 55 -5.58 1.90 -11.01
C ALA A 55 -6.38 1.75 -9.72
N THR A 56 -6.80 2.87 -9.12
CA THR A 56 -7.36 2.89 -7.77
C THR A 56 -8.63 3.73 -7.73
N THR A 57 -9.72 3.13 -7.32
CA THR A 57 -10.99 3.82 -7.03
C THR A 57 -11.21 3.85 -5.52
N PHE A 58 -11.44 5.03 -4.94
CA PHE A 58 -11.82 5.18 -3.53
C PHE A 58 -13.33 5.35 -3.41
N THR A 59 -13.91 4.76 -2.37
CA THR A 59 -15.33 4.89 -2.03
C THR A 59 -15.54 4.90 -0.52
N ASP A 60 -16.41 5.77 -0.03
CA ASP A 60 -16.84 5.81 1.39
C ASP A 60 -18.09 4.95 1.64
N ALA A 61 -18.64 4.34 0.58
CA ALA A 61 -19.77 3.45 0.61
C ALA A 61 -19.51 2.26 -0.31
N LEU A 62 -18.78 1.27 0.21
CA LEU A 62 -18.59 0.02 -0.53
C LEU A 62 -19.93 -0.68 -0.69
N SER A 63 -20.32 -0.94 -1.91
CA SER A 63 -21.55 -1.62 -2.29
C SER A 63 -21.33 -2.52 -3.50
N GLN A 64 -22.27 -3.41 -3.75
CA GLN A 64 -22.28 -4.25 -4.95
C GLN A 64 -22.16 -3.39 -6.22
N GLU A 65 -22.95 -2.31 -6.31
CA GLU A 65 -22.95 -1.40 -7.45
C GLU A 65 -21.58 -0.71 -7.66
N ALA A 66 -20.91 -0.29 -6.57
CA ALA A 66 -19.59 0.34 -6.65
C ALA A 66 -18.54 -0.63 -7.22
N VAL A 67 -18.56 -1.89 -6.79
CA VAL A 67 -17.66 -2.93 -7.28
C VAL A 67 -17.95 -3.28 -8.74
N GLU A 68 -19.21 -3.45 -9.12
CA GLU A 68 -19.61 -3.74 -10.51
C GLU A 68 -19.21 -2.62 -11.47
N ARG A 69 -19.32 -1.37 -11.03
CA ARG A 69 -18.85 -0.21 -11.83
C ARG A 69 -17.36 -0.29 -12.10
N VAL A 70 -16.53 -0.58 -11.08
CA VAL A 70 -15.08 -0.71 -11.28
C VAL A 70 -14.74 -1.89 -12.18
N PHE A 71 -15.45 -3.01 -12.08
CA PHE A 71 -15.34 -4.11 -13.03
C PHE A 71 -15.61 -3.68 -14.48
N ALA A 72 -16.62 -2.84 -14.68
CA ALA A 72 -16.98 -2.33 -16.00
C ALA A 72 -15.93 -1.35 -16.55
N GLU A 73 -15.44 -0.45 -15.70
CA GLU A 73 -14.49 0.59 -16.07
C GLU A 73 -13.08 0.04 -16.37
N THR A 74 -12.65 -0.98 -15.63
CA THR A 74 -11.29 -1.53 -15.73
C THR A 74 -11.18 -2.74 -16.62
N SER A 75 -12.30 -3.39 -16.98
CA SER A 75 -12.35 -4.67 -17.67
C SER A 75 -11.55 -5.79 -16.97
N ALA A 76 -11.31 -5.64 -15.68
CA ALA A 76 -10.58 -6.62 -14.88
C ALA A 76 -11.43 -7.89 -14.66
N ASP A 77 -10.76 -9.04 -14.55
CA ASP A 77 -11.41 -10.31 -14.18
C ASP A 77 -11.62 -10.41 -12.68
N GLU A 78 -10.71 -9.83 -11.90
CA GLU A 78 -10.72 -9.85 -10.45
C GLU A 78 -10.31 -8.48 -9.88
N LEU A 79 -10.84 -8.15 -8.71
CA LEU A 79 -10.53 -6.93 -7.98
C LEU A 79 -10.01 -7.23 -6.59
N ILE A 80 -9.16 -6.34 -6.08
CA ILE A 80 -8.79 -6.26 -4.67
C ILE A 80 -9.57 -5.12 -4.02
N VAL A 81 -10.23 -5.43 -2.92
CA VAL A 81 -10.94 -4.45 -2.08
C VAL A 81 -10.32 -4.45 -0.70
N LYS A 82 -9.96 -3.29 -0.19
CA LYS A 82 -9.33 -3.14 1.13
C LYS A 82 -9.61 -1.78 1.74
N PRO A 83 -9.61 -1.63 3.09
CA PRO A 83 -9.74 -0.31 3.71
C PRO A 83 -8.57 0.60 3.37
N ALA A 84 -8.82 1.90 3.20
CA ALA A 84 -7.79 2.89 2.99
C ALA A 84 -6.84 2.96 4.19
N VAL A 85 -7.36 2.86 5.40
CA VAL A 85 -6.59 2.74 6.63
C VAL A 85 -6.52 1.28 7.04
N SER A 86 -5.42 0.60 6.71
CA SER A 86 -5.24 -0.82 7.04
C SER A 86 -3.75 -1.20 6.99
N GLY A 87 -3.40 -2.29 7.68
CA GLY A 87 -2.08 -2.93 7.67
C GLY A 87 -2.21 -4.45 7.72
N GLY A 88 -1.16 -5.21 7.32
CA GLY A 88 -1.13 -6.67 7.40
C GLY A 88 -2.25 -7.36 6.60
N ALA A 89 -2.62 -6.84 5.45
CA ALA A 89 -3.77 -7.33 4.65
C ALA A 89 -5.12 -7.37 5.41
N TRP A 90 -5.26 -6.63 6.51
CA TRP A 90 -6.50 -6.58 7.29
C TRP A 90 -7.69 -6.19 6.41
N ARG A 91 -8.73 -7.05 6.40
CA ARG A 91 -9.95 -6.91 5.58
C ARG A 91 -9.68 -6.76 4.07
N THR A 92 -8.54 -7.24 3.57
CA THR A 92 -8.26 -7.30 2.14
C THR A 92 -9.00 -8.50 1.55
N ARG A 93 -9.77 -8.27 0.50
CA ARG A 93 -10.56 -9.30 -0.20
C ARG A 93 -10.23 -9.27 -1.68
N ARG A 94 -10.13 -10.44 -2.28
CA ARG A 94 -10.10 -10.66 -3.73
C ARG A 94 -11.51 -11.04 -4.17
N LEU A 95 -12.04 -10.35 -5.12
CA LEU A 95 -13.40 -10.53 -5.63
C LEU A 95 -13.35 -10.84 -7.11
N ARG A 96 -14.18 -11.79 -7.51
CA ARG A 96 -14.50 -12.08 -8.91
C ARG A 96 -15.81 -11.40 -9.30
N ARG A 97 -16.01 -11.25 -10.59
CA ARG A 97 -17.28 -10.73 -11.11
C ARG A 97 -18.43 -11.62 -10.65
N GLY A 98 -19.44 -11.01 -10.02
CA GLY A 98 -20.60 -11.70 -9.46
C GLY A 98 -20.46 -12.17 -8.02
N ASP A 99 -19.28 -12.03 -7.40
CA ASP A 99 -19.14 -12.31 -5.97
C ASP A 99 -19.95 -11.32 -5.14
N ALA A 100 -20.53 -11.80 -4.03
CA ALA A 100 -21.24 -10.95 -3.09
C ALA A 100 -20.29 -9.99 -2.37
N VAL A 101 -20.65 -8.72 -2.33
CA VAL A 101 -19.91 -7.65 -1.66
C VAL A 101 -20.46 -7.43 -0.26
N GLU A 102 -19.59 -7.54 0.74
CA GLU A 102 -19.89 -7.12 2.09
C GLU A 102 -19.80 -5.61 2.18
N GLU A 103 -20.92 -4.95 2.41
CA GLU A 103 -20.97 -3.49 2.55
C GLU A 103 -20.12 -2.99 3.71
N ALA A 104 -19.50 -1.83 3.54
CA ALA A 104 -18.68 -1.19 4.56
C ALA A 104 -19.03 0.30 4.66
N PRO A 105 -20.22 0.63 5.20
CA PRO A 105 -20.63 2.02 5.34
C PRO A 105 -19.72 2.78 6.30
N GLY A 106 -19.39 4.02 5.96
CA GLY A 106 -18.56 4.90 6.79
C GLY A 106 -17.08 4.49 6.89
N THR A 107 -16.65 3.55 6.06
CA THR A 107 -15.22 3.18 5.93
C THR A 107 -14.77 3.48 4.52
N THR A 108 -13.78 4.36 4.37
CA THR A 108 -13.17 4.57 3.05
C THR A 108 -12.46 3.31 2.61
N MET A 109 -12.92 2.74 1.51
CA MET A 109 -12.34 1.57 0.87
C MET A 109 -11.65 1.97 -0.43
N LEU A 110 -10.65 1.20 -0.83
CA LEU A 110 -10.11 1.26 -2.18
C LEU A 110 -10.40 -0.04 -2.91
N ILE A 111 -10.64 0.11 -4.21
CA ILE A 111 -10.91 -0.96 -5.16
C ILE A 111 -9.86 -0.85 -6.25
N GLN A 112 -9.15 -1.93 -6.53
CA GLN A 112 -8.07 -2.01 -7.50
C GLN A 112 -8.22 -3.26 -8.36
N PRO A 113 -7.88 -3.24 -9.65
CA PRO A 113 -7.66 -4.48 -10.40
C PRO A 113 -6.66 -5.39 -9.67
N TYR A 114 -6.96 -6.67 -9.66
CA TYR A 114 -5.99 -7.66 -9.20
C TYR A 114 -4.88 -7.78 -10.23
N LEU A 115 -3.64 -7.74 -9.77
CA LEU A 115 -2.46 -7.91 -10.61
C LEU A 115 -1.93 -9.34 -10.43
N PRO A 116 -2.18 -10.26 -11.39
CA PRO A 116 -1.76 -11.67 -11.27
C PRO A 116 -0.24 -11.84 -11.18
N THR A 117 0.52 -10.84 -11.64
CA THR A 117 1.98 -10.80 -11.55
C THR A 117 2.50 -10.97 -10.13
N ILE A 118 1.69 -10.66 -9.10
CA ILE A 118 2.07 -10.94 -7.71
C ILE A 118 2.30 -12.43 -7.45
N GLU A 119 1.57 -13.31 -8.11
CA GLU A 119 1.71 -14.76 -7.94
C GLU A 119 2.93 -15.31 -8.69
N THR A 120 3.28 -14.73 -9.83
CA THR A 120 4.36 -15.20 -10.70
C THR A 120 5.69 -14.51 -10.47
N GLU A 121 5.68 -13.21 -10.24
CA GLU A 121 6.87 -12.38 -10.09
C GLU A 121 7.05 -11.85 -8.66
N GLY A 122 5.94 -11.73 -7.91
CA GLY A 122 5.94 -11.23 -6.54
C GLY A 122 5.98 -9.71 -6.45
N GLU A 123 6.02 -9.21 -5.23
CA GLU A 123 6.18 -7.79 -4.90
C GLU A 123 7.66 -7.51 -4.60
N THR A 124 8.24 -6.52 -5.27
CA THR A 124 9.61 -6.06 -4.97
C THR A 124 9.55 -4.85 -4.05
N SER A 125 10.18 -4.99 -2.89
CA SER A 125 10.37 -3.90 -1.92
C SER A 125 11.78 -3.34 -2.01
N LEU A 126 11.92 -2.04 -2.22
CA LEU A 126 13.18 -1.33 -2.10
C LEU A 126 13.24 -0.64 -0.74
N LEU A 127 14.31 -0.90 0.01
CA LEU A 127 14.52 -0.36 1.35
C LEU A 127 15.59 0.72 1.33
N TYR A 128 15.21 1.91 1.80
CA TYR A 128 16.06 3.09 1.85
C TYR A 128 16.35 3.49 3.30
N PHE A 129 17.59 3.89 3.56
CA PHE A 129 18.01 4.46 4.82
C PHE A 129 18.75 5.77 4.56
N GLY A 130 18.28 6.85 5.17
CA GLY A 130 18.85 8.19 4.96
C GLY A 130 18.84 8.61 3.48
N GLY A 131 17.78 8.26 2.76
CA GLY A 131 17.63 8.55 1.33
C GLY A 131 18.48 7.68 0.39
N ARG A 132 19.21 6.69 0.90
CA ARG A 132 20.06 5.80 0.09
C ARG A 132 19.47 4.40 0.02
N LEU A 133 19.42 3.84 -1.19
CA LEU A 133 19.02 2.43 -1.38
C LEU A 133 20.01 1.53 -0.64
N SER A 134 19.46 0.69 0.23
CA SER A 134 20.22 -0.30 0.99
C SER A 134 20.17 -1.67 0.32
N HIS A 135 18.98 -2.17 0.10
CA HIS A 135 18.76 -3.48 -0.51
C HIS A 135 17.33 -3.59 -1.05
N ALA A 136 17.10 -4.63 -1.82
CA ALA A 136 15.76 -4.98 -2.30
C ALA A 136 15.40 -6.40 -1.87
N VAL A 137 14.09 -6.61 -1.64
CA VAL A 137 13.52 -7.91 -1.25
C VAL A 137 12.35 -8.20 -2.18
N ASN A 138 12.30 -9.39 -2.75
CA ASN A 138 11.12 -9.90 -3.43
C ASN A 138 10.29 -10.72 -2.46
N LYS A 139 8.99 -10.52 -2.47
CA LYS A 139 8.02 -11.21 -1.62
C LYS A 139 7.01 -11.92 -2.50
N ARG A 140 6.83 -13.22 -2.31
CA ARG A 140 5.90 -14.05 -3.09
C ARG A 140 4.90 -14.73 -2.19
N PRO A 141 3.64 -14.81 -2.60
CA PRO A 141 2.68 -15.66 -1.90
C PRO A 141 3.00 -17.13 -2.10
N VAL A 142 2.49 -17.97 -1.23
CA VAL A 142 2.46 -19.43 -1.47
C VAL A 142 1.36 -19.77 -2.47
N ALA A 143 1.45 -20.91 -3.10
CA ALA A 143 0.47 -21.38 -4.09
C ALA A 143 -0.97 -21.36 -3.52
N GLY A 144 -1.89 -20.71 -4.24
CA GLY A 144 -3.28 -20.56 -3.83
C GLY A 144 -3.57 -19.39 -2.88
N GLU A 145 -2.56 -18.62 -2.50
CA GLU A 145 -2.68 -17.39 -1.72
C GLU A 145 -2.26 -16.19 -2.58
N PHE A 146 -2.80 -15.01 -2.30
CA PHE A 146 -2.40 -13.75 -2.95
C PHE A 146 -1.75 -12.77 -1.97
N ARG A 147 -1.85 -13.05 -0.67
CA ARG A 147 -1.24 -12.24 0.39
C ARG A 147 0.20 -12.70 0.62
N ILE A 148 1.09 -11.73 0.69
CA ILE A 148 2.54 -11.97 0.76
C ILE A 148 3.11 -11.89 2.18
N GLN A 149 2.28 -11.62 3.19
CA GLN A 149 2.73 -11.50 4.57
C GLN A 149 3.14 -12.89 5.12
N GLU A 150 4.14 -12.92 6.00
CA GLU A 150 4.66 -14.16 6.60
C GLU A 150 3.58 -15.00 7.30
N GLU A 151 2.61 -14.33 7.93
CA GLU A 151 1.46 -14.98 8.57
C GLU A 151 0.58 -15.79 7.62
N PHE A 152 0.66 -15.48 6.30
CA PHE A 152 -0.01 -16.23 5.22
C PHE A 152 0.97 -17.12 4.45
N GLY A 153 2.17 -17.33 4.97
CA GLY A 153 3.20 -18.18 4.37
C GLY A 153 4.05 -17.50 3.29
N GLY A 154 3.97 -16.17 3.18
CA GLY A 154 4.76 -15.39 2.21
C GLY A 154 6.26 -15.71 2.28
N GLN A 155 6.88 -15.85 1.13
CA GLN A 155 8.30 -16.17 0.98
C GLN A 155 9.08 -14.93 0.56
N TYR A 156 10.20 -14.67 1.24
CA TYR A 156 11.03 -13.48 1.02
C TYR A 156 12.42 -13.89 0.55
N ALA A 157 12.91 -13.19 -0.47
CA ALA A 157 14.25 -13.40 -1.02
C ALA A 157 14.94 -12.06 -1.27
N LEU A 158 16.23 -11.98 -1.00
CA LEU A 158 17.04 -10.83 -1.40
C LEU A 158 17.11 -10.75 -2.92
N VAL A 159 17.05 -9.54 -3.44
CA VAL A 159 17.21 -9.22 -4.87
C VAL A 159 18.51 -8.41 -5.01
N PRO A 160 19.62 -9.05 -5.43
CA PRO A 160 20.91 -8.35 -5.57
C PRO A 160 20.84 -7.21 -6.57
N GLU A 161 20.13 -7.41 -7.66
CA GLU A 161 19.90 -6.43 -8.72
C GLU A 161 18.40 -6.24 -8.94
N PRO A 162 17.84 -5.14 -8.42
CA PRO A 162 16.42 -4.85 -8.63
C PRO A 162 16.08 -4.71 -10.12
N PRO A 163 14.86 -5.07 -10.55
CA PRO A 163 14.43 -4.90 -11.94
C PRO A 163 14.68 -3.50 -12.47
N ALA A 164 15.01 -3.39 -13.76
CA ALA A 164 15.28 -2.12 -14.39
C ALA A 164 14.10 -1.14 -14.19
N GLY A 165 14.42 0.11 -13.88
CA GLY A 165 13.43 1.16 -13.67
C GLY A 165 12.84 1.24 -12.24
N THR A 166 12.94 0.18 -11.42
CA THR A 166 12.36 0.19 -10.06
C THR A 166 13.05 1.24 -9.16
N ALA A 167 14.36 1.37 -9.25
CA ALA A 167 15.10 2.40 -8.50
C ALA A 167 14.65 3.81 -8.90
N ALA A 168 14.52 4.08 -10.20
CA ALA A 168 14.05 5.38 -10.69
C ALA A 168 12.60 5.68 -10.29
N LEU A 169 11.73 4.67 -10.24
CA LEU A 169 10.37 4.82 -9.72
C LEU A 169 10.39 5.13 -8.22
N ALA A 170 11.21 4.42 -7.45
CA ALA A 170 11.34 4.65 -6.02
C ALA A 170 11.88 6.06 -5.70
N GLU A 171 12.85 6.54 -6.47
CA GLU A 171 13.37 7.92 -6.34
C GLU A 171 12.28 8.96 -6.62
N ARG A 172 11.40 8.73 -7.60
CA ARG A 172 10.24 9.61 -7.84
C ARG A 172 9.26 9.60 -6.66
N VAL A 173 9.01 8.44 -6.05
CA VAL A 173 8.20 8.34 -4.84
C VAL A 173 8.80 9.16 -3.70
N LEU A 174 10.10 8.99 -3.44
CA LEU A 174 10.81 9.74 -2.39
C LEU A 174 10.78 11.26 -2.66
N ALA A 175 10.97 11.66 -3.91
CA ALA A 175 10.88 13.07 -4.32
C ALA A 175 9.46 13.64 -4.13
N ALA A 176 8.42 12.85 -4.41
CA ALA A 176 7.03 13.25 -4.22
C ALA A 176 6.66 13.41 -2.72
N VAL A 177 7.27 12.61 -1.84
CA VAL A 177 7.11 12.79 -0.38
C VAL A 177 7.73 14.12 0.08
N GLY A 178 8.83 14.56 -0.51
CA GLY A 178 9.43 15.88 -0.30
C GLY A 178 10.07 16.10 1.08
N GLU A 179 10.16 15.07 1.91
CA GLU A 179 10.68 15.13 3.28
C GLU A 179 11.88 14.19 3.46
N PRO A 180 12.89 14.55 4.24
CA PRO A 180 13.99 13.65 4.55
C PRO A 180 13.49 12.49 5.42
N LEU A 181 13.73 11.26 4.97
CA LEU A 181 13.33 10.04 5.67
C LEU A 181 14.56 9.28 6.15
N LEU A 182 14.57 8.88 7.42
CA LEU A 182 15.55 7.92 7.90
C LEU A 182 15.31 6.55 7.27
N TYR A 183 14.06 6.12 7.16
CA TYR A 183 13.66 4.83 6.62
C TYR A 183 12.48 5.00 5.66
N ALA A 184 12.59 4.37 4.51
CA ALA A 184 11.46 4.16 3.61
C ALA A 184 11.51 2.76 3.01
N ARG A 185 10.34 2.15 2.82
CA ARG A 185 10.14 0.95 2.04
C ARG A 185 9.12 1.25 0.94
N ILE A 186 9.52 1.01 -0.28
CA ILE A 186 8.68 1.23 -1.44
C ILE A 186 8.39 -0.12 -2.06
N ASP A 187 7.13 -0.51 -1.96
CA ASP A 187 6.62 -1.80 -2.41
C ASP A 187 6.05 -1.62 -3.83
N MET A 188 6.51 -2.44 -4.78
CA MET A 188 6.19 -2.33 -6.20
C MET A 188 5.77 -3.69 -6.76
N LEU A 189 4.77 -3.66 -7.63
CA LEU A 189 4.36 -4.80 -8.44
C LEU A 189 4.78 -4.56 -9.89
N PRO A 190 5.21 -5.59 -10.62
CA PRO A 190 5.37 -5.48 -12.07
C PRO A 190 3.99 -5.31 -12.73
N ASP A 191 3.98 -4.53 -13.83
CA ASP A 191 2.79 -4.33 -14.68
C ASP A 191 2.44 -5.57 -15.49
#